data_237102665f69e413b96b7877e0ee8d5c
#
_entry.id   237102665f69e413b96b7877e0ee8d5c
#
_cell.length_a   1.000
_cell.length_b   1.000
_cell.length_c   1.000
_cell.angle_alpha   90.00
_cell.angle_beta   90.00
_cell.angle_gamma   90.00
#
_symmetry.space_group_name_H-M   'P 1'
#
loop_
_entity.id
_entity.type
_entity.pdbx_description
1 polymer ?
#
loop_
_entity_poly.entity_id
_entity_poly.type
_entity_poly.pdbx_seq_one_letter_code
_entity_poly.pdbx_strand_id
1 'polypeptide(L)' 'MKAEKLRVKVETNNVRKIREGLLMSKAELARRAGLSVLTIDRVEKGMTCRMDTKRKIILSLGLQVSDRYKVFGKKD' A
#
# COMPACT_ATOMS: atom_id res chain seq x y z
N MET A 1 7.73 9.66 -24.76
CA MET A 1 7.57 9.25 -24.19
C MET A 1 7.65 8.33 -23.75
N LYS A 2 7.69 8.32 -23.79
CA LYS A 2 7.61 7.66 -23.25
C LYS A 2 7.84 6.68 -22.66
N ALA A 3 8.10 6.71 -22.54
CA ALA A 3 8.13 5.89 -21.93
C ALA A 3 8.20 5.13 -21.30
N GLU A 4 7.99 5.27 -21.22
CA GLU A 4 7.78 4.70 -20.57
C GLU A 4 7.53 3.78 -20.13
N LYS A 5 7.29 3.74 -20.40
CA LYS A 5 6.87 3.08 -20.07
C LYS A 5 6.91 1.92 -19.84
N LEU A 6 7.12 1.70 -19.89
CA LEU A 6 7.24 0.75 -19.68
C LEU A 6 7.41 -0.35 -19.17
N ARG A 7 7.21 -0.54 -18.87
CA ARG A 7 7.69 -1.61 -18.44
C ARG A 7 7.32 -2.09 -17.15
N VAL A 8 7.64 -1.43 -16.17
CA VAL A 8 7.25 -1.77 -14.81
C VAL A 8 5.81 -1.40 -14.62
N LYS A 9 5.04 -2.30 -14.10
CA LYS A 9 3.66 -2.04 -13.86
C LYS A 9 3.49 -1.38 -12.51
N VAL A 10 3.07 -0.16 -12.50
CA VAL A 10 2.86 0.61 -11.29
C VAL A 10 1.37 0.65 -10.99
N GLU A 11 1.00 0.29 -9.77
CA GLU A 11 -0.39 0.32 -9.35
C GLU A 11 -0.60 1.50 -8.43
N THR A 12 -1.57 2.34 -8.75
CA THR A 12 -1.91 3.42 -7.84
C THR A 12 -2.65 2.84 -6.66
N ASN A 13 -2.37 3.37 -5.49
CA ASN A 13 -3.07 2.94 -4.29
C ASN A 13 -3.16 4.12 -3.32
N ASN A 14 -3.93 3.94 -2.28
CA ASN A 14 -4.17 4.98 -1.30
C ASN A 14 -3.49 4.73 0.05
N VAL A 15 -2.53 3.85 0.08
CA VAL A 15 -1.86 3.52 1.33
C VAL A 15 -1.30 4.77 2.00
N ARG A 16 -0.53 5.55 1.25
CA ARG A 16 0.09 6.75 1.79
C ARG A 16 -0.96 7.75 2.25
N LYS A 17 -1.98 7.95 1.42
CA LYS A 17 -3.02 8.92 1.73
C LYS A 17 -3.76 8.56 3.01
N ILE A 18 -4.14 7.30 3.16
CA ILE A 18 -4.84 6.86 4.36
C ILE A 18 -3.92 6.92 5.56
N ARG A 19 -2.67 6.48 5.40
CA ARG A 19 -1.69 6.52 6.46
C ARG A 19 -1.50 7.94 6.97
N GLU A 20 -1.31 8.89 6.06
CA GLU A 20 -1.11 10.28 6.44
C GLU A 20 -2.36 10.87 7.06
N GLY A 21 -3.52 10.46 6.59
CA GLY A 21 -4.77 10.89 7.18
C GLY A 21 -4.93 10.43 8.63
N LEU A 22 -4.27 9.35 8.99
CA LEU A 22 -4.26 8.83 10.34
C LEU A 22 -3.09 9.35 11.15
N LEU A 23 -2.31 10.28 10.57
CA LEU A 23 -1.12 10.85 11.22
C LEU A 23 -0.14 9.76 11.62
N MET A 24 0.02 8.79 10.75
CA MET A 24 0.87 7.64 11.01
C MET A 24 2.10 7.69 10.12
N SER A 25 3.28 7.48 10.72
CA SER A 25 4.51 7.44 9.94
C SER A 25 4.64 6.10 9.21
N LYS A 26 5.54 6.06 8.22
CA LYS A 26 5.81 4.79 7.54
C LYS A 26 6.34 3.76 8.54
N ALA A 27 7.19 4.20 9.47
CA ALA A 27 7.75 3.29 10.45
C ALA A 27 6.66 2.71 11.34
N GLU A 28 5.69 3.52 11.71
CA GLU A 28 4.60 3.05 12.55
C GLU A 28 3.74 2.05 11.79
N LEU A 29 3.41 2.36 10.54
CA LEU A 29 2.64 1.43 9.75
C LEU A 29 3.38 0.11 9.59
N ALA A 30 4.67 0.18 9.29
CA ALA A 30 5.49 -1.01 9.12
C ALA A 30 5.47 -1.86 10.39
N ARG A 31 5.64 -1.22 11.53
CA ARG A 31 5.64 -1.94 12.80
C ARG A 31 4.30 -2.61 13.06
N ARG A 32 3.21 -1.90 12.83
CA ARG A 32 1.88 -2.48 13.05
C ARG A 32 1.59 -3.62 12.10
N ALA A 33 2.08 -3.52 10.88
CA ALA A 33 1.84 -4.54 9.87
C ALA A 33 2.83 -5.71 9.96
N GLY A 34 3.86 -5.58 10.77
CA GLY A 34 4.89 -6.61 10.83
C GLY A 34 5.74 -6.65 9.56
N LEU A 35 5.94 -5.49 8.94
CA LEU A 35 6.69 -5.37 7.70
C LEU A 35 7.83 -4.40 7.88
N SER A 36 8.76 -4.37 6.93
CA SER A 36 9.84 -3.40 6.96
C SER A 36 9.36 -2.07 6.39
N VAL A 37 10.05 -1.00 6.79
CA VAL A 37 9.75 0.32 6.24
C VAL A 37 9.98 0.32 4.73
N LEU A 38 10.99 -0.41 4.28
CA LEU A 38 11.27 -0.49 2.85
C LEU A 38 10.09 -1.08 2.09
N THR A 39 9.45 -2.10 2.67
CA THR A 39 8.28 -2.70 2.04
C THR A 39 7.14 -1.68 1.93
N ILE A 40 6.91 -0.91 2.99
CA ILE A 40 5.88 0.12 2.96
C ILE A 40 6.20 1.14 1.88
N ASP A 41 7.45 1.57 1.82
CA ASP A 41 7.87 2.56 0.84
C ASP A 41 7.62 2.07 -0.60
N ARG A 42 7.97 0.81 -0.86
CA ARG A 42 7.76 0.24 -2.19
C ARG A 42 6.29 0.15 -2.55
N VAL A 43 5.47 -0.26 -1.59
CA VAL A 43 4.03 -0.37 -1.83
C VAL A 43 3.45 1.01 -2.15
N GLU A 44 3.87 2.03 -1.40
CA GLU A 44 3.35 3.37 -1.62
C GLU A 44 3.78 3.94 -2.97
N LYS A 45 4.88 3.45 -3.50
CA LYS A 45 5.34 3.87 -4.83
C LYS A 45 4.64 3.11 -5.95
N GLY A 46 3.76 2.20 -5.61
CA GLY A 46 2.97 1.49 -6.60
C GLY A 46 3.55 0.16 -7.04
N MET A 47 4.58 -0.32 -6.38
CA MET A 47 5.15 -1.61 -6.75
C MET A 47 4.23 -2.73 -6.27
N THR A 48 4.16 -3.79 -7.04
CA THR A 48 3.29 -4.91 -6.67
C THR A 48 3.79 -5.57 -5.41
N CYS A 49 2.88 -6.17 -4.66
CA CYS A 49 3.22 -6.89 -3.46
C CYS A 49 2.30 -8.09 -3.33
N ARG A 50 2.67 -8.98 -2.44
CA ARG A 50 1.90 -10.20 -2.20
C ARG A 50 0.56 -9.87 -1.58
N MET A 51 -0.39 -10.76 -1.77
CA MET A 51 -1.70 -10.58 -1.16
C MET A 51 -1.61 -10.53 0.35
N ASP A 52 -0.72 -11.34 0.92
CA ASP A 52 -0.53 -11.33 2.36
C ASP A 52 -0.05 -9.96 2.86
N THR A 53 0.84 -9.34 2.10
CA THR A 53 1.32 -8.00 2.44
C THR A 53 0.19 -7.00 2.36
N LYS A 54 -0.64 -7.09 1.32
CA LYS A 54 -1.78 -6.19 1.19
C LYS A 54 -2.73 -6.33 2.37
N ARG A 55 -3.01 -7.56 2.77
CA ARG A 55 -3.90 -7.80 3.90
C ARG A 55 -3.35 -7.20 5.19
N LYS A 56 -2.07 -7.40 5.43
CA LYS A 56 -1.45 -6.86 6.63
C LYS A 56 -1.54 -5.34 6.67
N ILE A 57 -1.34 -4.70 5.54
CA ILE A 57 -1.41 -3.25 5.46
C ILE A 57 -2.84 -2.78 5.69
N ILE A 58 -3.82 -3.41 5.05
CA ILE A 58 -5.22 -3.04 5.20
C ILE A 58 -5.64 -3.10 6.66
N LEU A 59 -5.32 -4.20 7.33
CA LEU A 59 -5.70 -4.36 8.73
C LEU A 59 -4.99 -3.36 9.63
N SER A 60 -3.74 -3.05 9.30
CA SER A 60 -2.97 -2.10 10.11
C SER A 60 -3.48 -0.67 9.96
N LEU A 61 -4.19 -0.39 8.90
CA LEU A 61 -4.80 0.92 8.70
C LEU A 61 -6.17 1.01 9.37
N GLY A 62 -6.56 -0.05 10.07
CA GLY A 62 -7.83 -0.05 10.78
C GLY A 62 -9.03 -0.42 9.92
N LEU A 63 -8.77 -0.99 8.75
CA LEU A 63 -9.82 -1.35 7.83
C LEU A 63 -10.02 -2.85 7.80
N GLN A 64 -11.09 -3.29 7.16
CA GLN A 64 -11.36 -4.70 6.98
C GLN A 64 -10.92 -5.11 5.59
N VAL A 65 -10.68 -6.39 5.40
CA VAL A 65 -10.27 -6.90 4.10
C VAL A 65 -11.33 -6.59 3.05
N SER A 66 -12.61 -6.54 3.45
CA SER A 66 -13.67 -6.17 2.52
C SER A 66 -13.53 -4.74 2.03
N ASP A 67 -12.74 -3.91 2.71
CA ASP A 67 -12.48 -2.53 2.30
C ASP A 67 -11.25 -2.39 1.43
N ARG A 68 -10.71 -3.50 0.92
CA ARG A 68 -9.45 -3.45 0.20
C ARG A 68 -9.44 -2.50 -0.99
N TYR A 69 -10.60 -2.28 -1.59
CA TYR A 69 -10.69 -1.37 -2.73
C TYR A 69 -10.42 0.07 -2.33
N LYS A 70 -10.70 0.41 -1.09
CA LYS A 70 -10.43 1.76 -0.62
C LYS A 70 -8.94 2.02 -0.52
N VAL A 71 -8.17 0.96 -0.28
CA VAL A 71 -6.73 1.07 -0.12
C VAL A 71 -6.01 0.85 -1.43
N PHE A 72 -6.30 -0.25 -2.10
CA PHE A 72 -5.59 -0.60 -3.33
C PHE A 72 -6.37 -0.30 -4.60
N GLY A 73 -7.56 0.22 -4.44
CA GLY A 73 -8.28 0.87 -5.51
C GLY A 73 -8.70 0.06 -6.70
N LYS A 74 -8.34 -1.19 -6.75
CA LYS A 74 -8.63 -1.95 -7.91
C LYS A 74 -9.64 -2.98 -7.62
N LYS A 75 -10.70 -2.90 -8.35
CA LYS A 75 -11.73 -3.83 -8.15
C LYS A 75 -11.77 -4.78 -9.33
N ASP A 76 -11.89 -6.00 -9.13
CA ASP A 76 -11.92 -6.91 -10.26
C ASP A 76 -13.25 -7.39 -10.61
#